data_e9eabc13f47ced1afe4ab2a683f59b1a
#
_entry.id   e9eabc13f47ced1afe4ab2a683f59b1a
#
_cell.length_a   1.000
_cell.length_b   1.000
_cell.length_c   1.000
_cell.angle_alpha   90.00
_cell.angle_beta   90.00
_cell.angle_gamma   90.00
#
_symmetry.space_group_name_H-M   'P 1'
#
loop_
_entity.id
_entity.type
_entity.pdbx_description
1 polymer ?
#
loop_
_entity_poly.entity_id
_entity_poly.type
_entity_poly.pdbx_seq_one_letter_code
_entity_poly.pdbx_strand_id
1 'polypeptide(L)'
;MRETGREITESPALFLRLNESQVAHGQDIIRPPESHRLDYEGEIAVIIGKGGRRISEADSWSHIAGYSCYNDGSIRDWQVATTQWTPGKNFYRTGGFGPWMVTSDEIKPNQQMTLTTRLNGQ
;
A
#
# COMPACT_ATOMS: atom_id res chain seq x y z
N MET A 1 0.98 14.12 0.68
CA MET A 1 2.27 14.70 1.08
C MET A 1 2.14 15.98 1.91
N ARG A 2 1.10 16.79 1.72
CA ARG A 2 0.85 17.93 2.66
C ARG A 2 0.56 17.46 4.08
N GLU A 3 -0.04 16.29 4.26
CA GLU A 3 -0.40 15.73 5.56
C GLU A 3 0.80 15.24 6.39
N THR A 4 1.86 14.78 5.74
CA THR A 4 3.04 14.24 6.43
C THR A 4 4.16 15.27 6.63
N GLY A 5 4.06 16.48 6.04
CA GLY A 5 5.10 17.51 6.09
C GLY A 5 6.43 17.14 5.43
N ARG A 6 6.46 16.03 4.67
CA ARG A 6 7.68 15.57 3.98
C ARG A 6 7.82 16.23 2.62
N GLU A 7 9.05 16.52 2.23
CA GLU A 7 9.36 16.98 0.88
C GLU A 7 9.18 15.85 -0.14
N ILE A 8 8.74 16.22 -1.35
CA ILE A 8 8.67 15.31 -2.48
C ILE A 8 10.11 15.10 -2.97
N THR A 9 10.59 13.87 -2.90
CA THR A 9 11.89 13.49 -3.41
C THR A 9 11.80 13.14 -4.90
N GLU A 10 12.90 13.30 -5.65
CA GLU A 10 12.97 12.93 -7.08
C GLU A 10 12.79 11.41 -7.29
N SER A 11 13.16 10.61 -6.31
CA SER A 11 13.04 9.15 -6.35
C SER A 11 12.02 8.66 -5.32
N PRO A 12 11.17 7.68 -5.66
CA PRO A 12 10.23 7.10 -4.71
C PRO A 12 10.97 6.32 -3.62
N ALA A 13 10.46 6.39 -2.39
CA ALA A 13 10.86 5.47 -1.33
C ALA A 13 10.25 4.09 -1.63
N LEU A 14 11.07 3.05 -1.58
CA LEU A 14 10.65 1.67 -1.85
C LEU A 14 10.91 0.79 -0.63
N PHE A 15 9.94 -0.06 -0.34
CA PHE A 15 10.06 -1.11 0.67
C PHE A 15 9.26 -2.33 0.24
N LEU A 16 9.57 -3.48 0.84
CA LEU A 16 8.83 -4.71 0.60
C LEU A 16 7.84 -4.95 1.74
N ARG A 17 6.76 -5.65 1.42
CA ARG A 17 5.88 -6.30 2.41
C ARG A 17 5.91 -7.81 2.20
N LEU A 18 6.21 -8.53 3.26
CA LEU A 18 6.23 -9.99 3.27
C LEU A 18 4.81 -10.55 3.41
N ASN A 19 4.61 -11.79 3.01
CA ASN A 19 3.30 -12.44 3.07
C ASN A 19 2.72 -12.45 4.49
N GLU A 20 3.53 -12.72 5.48
CA GLU A 20 3.13 -12.80 6.90
C GLU A 20 2.69 -11.45 7.48
N SER A 21 3.07 -10.35 6.84
CA SER A 21 2.62 -9.01 7.25
C SER A 21 1.24 -8.65 6.72
N GLN A 22 0.61 -9.52 5.90
CA GLN A 22 -0.62 -9.20 5.21
C GLN A 22 -1.81 -10.00 5.72
N VAL A 23 -3.01 -9.42 5.62
CA VAL A 23 -4.29 -10.06 5.90
C VAL A 23 -5.28 -9.78 4.77
N ALA A 24 -6.24 -10.68 4.60
CA ALA A 24 -7.34 -10.50 3.68
C ALA A 24 -8.39 -9.51 4.24
N HIS A 25 -9.25 -9.03 3.35
CA HIS A 25 -10.40 -8.22 3.73
C HIS A 25 -11.26 -8.92 4.81
N GLY A 26 -11.72 -8.14 5.77
CA GLY A 26 -12.54 -8.65 6.89
C GLY A 26 -11.74 -9.36 8.00
N GLN A 27 -10.42 -9.49 7.86
CA GLN A 27 -9.56 -10.01 8.92
C GLN A 27 -8.98 -8.86 9.75
N ASP A 28 -8.72 -9.13 11.03
CA ASP A 28 -8.15 -8.14 11.93
C ASP A 28 -6.69 -7.84 11.62
N ILE A 29 -6.35 -6.56 11.57
CA ILE A 29 -4.98 -6.07 11.63
C ILE A 29 -4.54 -6.11 13.09
N ILE A 30 -3.34 -6.63 13.34
CA ILE A 30 -2.82 -6.86 14.70
C ILE A 30 -1.83 -5.76 15.06
N ARG A 31 -2.13 -5.03 16.13
CA ARG A 31 -1.12 -4.16 16.76
C ARG A 31 -0.14 -5.02 17.56
N PRO A 32 1.16 -4.99 17.23
CA PRO A 32 2.15 -5.79 17.92
C PRO A 32 2.37 -5.27 19.36
N PRO A 33 2.75 -6.15 20.32
CA PRO A 33 3.02 -5.72 21.69
C PRO A 33 4.24 -4.78 21.81
N GLU A 34 5.14 -4.82 20.85
CA GLU A 34 6.37 -4.01 20.81
C GLU A 34 6.12 -2.52 20.53
N SER A 35 4.90 -2.16 20.07
CA SER A 35 4.57 -0.76 19.76
C SER A 35 3.11 -0.43 19.98
N HIS A 36 2.86 0.81 20.41
CA HIS A 36 1.54 1.42 20.47
C HIS A 36 1.24 2.33 19.27
N ARG A 37 2.11 2.35 18.27
CA ARG A 37 2.06 3.30 17.15
C ARG A 37 1.69 2.65 15.80
N LEU A 38 0.76 1.69 15.84
CA LEU A 38 0.11 1.22 14.63
C LEU A 38 -0.78 2.33 14.07
N ASP A 39 -0.57 2.67 12.82
CA ASP A 39 -1.31 3.67 12.07
C ASP A 39 -1.77 3.09 10.74
N TYR A 40 -2.86 3.61 10.19
CA TYR A 40 -3.39 3.18 8.90
C TYR A 40 -2.87 4.04 7.75
N GLU A 41 -2.77 3.46 6.57
CA GLU A 41 -2.50 4.16 5.32
C GLU A 41 -3.42 3.58 4.24
N GLY A 42 -4.51 4.30 3.90
CA GLY A 42 -5.39 3.91 2.81
C GLY A 42 -4.70 4.13 1.48
N GLU A 43 -4.62 3.09 0.65
CA GLU A 43 -3.88 3.09 -0.61
C GLU A 43 -4.65 2.38 -1.73
N ILE A 44 -4.25 2.64 -2.96
CA ILE A 44 -4.65 1.86 -4.13
C ILE A 44 -3.54 0.86 -4.45
N ALA A 45 -3.86 -0.42 -4.38
CA ALA A 45 -2.98 -1.48 -4.85
C ALA A 45 -3.09 -1.63 -6.36
N VAL A 46 -1.97 -1.57 -7.07
CA VAL A 46 -1.86 -1.89 -8.49
C VAL A 46 -1.34 -3.31 -8.64
N ILE A 47 -2.12 -4.17 -9.28
CA ILE A 47 -1.80 -5.60 -9.41
C ILE A 47 -1.18 -5.83 -10.77
N ILE A 48 0.08 -6.24 -10.78
CA ILE A 48 0.82 -6.54 -12.02
C ILE A 48 0.45 -7.95 -12.50
N GLY A 49 -0.11 -8.04 -13.69
CA GLY A 49 -0.52 -9.30 -14.34
C GLY A 49 0.50 -9.84 -15.32
N LYS A 50 1.31 -8.98 -15.92
CA LYS A 50 2.34 -9.36 -16.87
C LYS A 50 3.70 -8.89 -16.38
N GLY A 51 4.59 -9.82 -16.07
CA GLY A 51 5.95 -9.51 -15.69
C GLY A 51 6.73 -8.83 -16.83
N GLY A 52 7.79 -8.10 -16.48
CA GLY A 52 8.64 -7.47 -17.48
C GLY A 52 9.84 -6.76 -16.86
N ARG A 53 10.72 -6.30 -17.71
CA ARG A 53 11.89 -5.50 -17.34
C ARG A 53 12.09 -4.39 -18.36
N ARG A 54 12.46 -3.21 -17.91
CA ARG A 54 12.66 -2.03 -18.77
C ARG A 54 11.40 -1.70 -19.60
N ILE A 55 10.25 -1.85 -18.97
CA ILE A 55 8.95 -1.53 -19.57
C ILE A 55 8.92 -0.02 -19.81
N SER A 56 8.56 0.39 -21.04
CA SER A 56 8.38 1.81 -21.34
C SER A 56 7.16 2.37 -20.62
N GLU A 57 7.13 3.67 -20.38
CA GLU A 57 5.96 4.33 -19.80
C GLU A 57 4.70 4.08 -20.66
N ALA A 58 4.83 4.14 -21.98
CA ALA A 58 3.72 3.90 -22.92
C ALA A 58 3.15 2.49 -22.82
N ASP A 59 3.98 1.49 -22.50
CA ASP A 59 3.57 0.08 -22.38
C ASP A 59 3.11 -0.31 -20.98
N SER A 60 3.37 0.53 -19.97
CA SER A 60 3.18 0.20 -18.55
C SER A 60 1.76 -0.29 -18.23
N TRP A 61 0.75 0.35 -18.81
CA TRP A 61 -0.66 -0.01 -18.60
C TRP A 61 -1.00 -1.44 -19.03
N SER A 62 -0.36 -1.95 -20.07
CA SER A 62 -0.56 -3.32 -20.58
C SER A 62 -0.07 -4.40 -19.62
N HIS A 63 0.68 -4.03 -18.58
CA HIS A 63 1.20 -4.93 -17.56
C HIS A 63 0.31 -5.02 -16.31
N ILE A 64 -0.69 -4.16 -16.20
CA ILE A 64 -1.61 -4.10 -15.04
C ILE A 64 -2.76 -5.09 -15.25
N ALA A 65 -2.96 -6.00 -14.31
CA ALA A 65 -4.12 -6.89 -14.27
C ALA A 65 -5.35 -6.22 -13.67
N GLY A 66 -5.15 -5.36 -12.69
CA GLY A 66 -6.25 -4.68 -12.01
C GLY A 66 -5.80 -3.90 -10.78
N TYR A 67 -6.78 -3.52 -10.00
CA TYR A 67 -6.63 -2.64 -8.84
C TYR A 67 -7.41 -3.18 -7.65
N SER A 68 -6.96 -2.83 -6.45
CA SER A 68 -7.68 -3.11 -5.21
C SER A 68 -7.44 -2.00 -4.21
N CYS A 69 -8.14 -2.03 -3.07
CA CYS A 69 -7.77 -1.22 -1.93
C CYS A 69 -6.70 -1.95 -1.10
N TYR A 70 -5.87 -1.15 -0.45
CA TYR A 70 -4.87 -1.62 0.48
C TYR A 70 -4.82 -0.72 1.71
N ASN A 71 -4.64 -1.30 2.88
CA ASN A 71 -4.27 -0.58 4.08
C ASN A 71 -2.82 -0.93 4.41
N ASP A 72 -1.88 -0.04 4.10
CA ASP A 72 -0.46 -0.20 4.42
C ASP A 72 -0.18 0.13 5.88
N GLY A 73 -0.84 -0.60 6.79
CA GLY A 73 -0.72 -0.40 8.22
C GLY A 73 0.74 -0.40 8.68
N SER A 74 1.11 0.64 9.40
CA SER A 74 2.52 0.98 9.67
C SER A 74 2.75 1.12 11.16
N ILE A 75 3.84 0.53 11.64
CA ILE A 75 4.33 0.74 13.01
C ILE A 75 5.28 1.93 12.97
N ARG A 76 4.77 3.12 13.28
CA ARG A 76 5.41 4.40 12.96
C ARG A 76 6.78 4.59 13.61
N ASP A 77 6.95 4.23 14.87
CA ASP A 77 8.22 4.32 15.57
C ASP A 77 9.31 3.41 14.95
N TRP A 78 8.92 2.23 14.47
CA TRP A 78 9.82 1.34 13.74
C TRP A 78 10.09 1.79 12.31
N GLN A 79 9.08 2.36 11.65
CA GLN A 79 9.23 2.90 10.29
C GLN A 79 10.27 4.02 10.24
N VAL A 80 10.28 4.91 11.24
CA VAL A 80 11.14 6.10 11.25
C VAL A 80 12.40 5.95 12.10
N ALA A 81 12.62 4.78 12.70
CA ALA A 81 13.82 4.51 13.52
C ALA A 81 15.10 4.65 12.71
N THR A 82 15.06 4.38 11.42
CA THR A 82 16.16 4.54 10.47
C THR A 82 15.61 5.09 9.15
N THR A 83 16.47 5.21 8.14
CA THR A 83 16.06 5.52 6.77
C THR A 83 15.38 4.36 6.05
N GLN A 84 15.42 3.16 6.63
CA GLN A 84 14.83 1.93 6.07
C GLN A 84 13.43 1.69 6.66
N TRP A 85 12.40 1.83 5.85
CA TRP A 85 11.00 1.73 6.31
C TRP A 85 10.50 0.29 6.51
N THR A 86 11.17 -0.66 5.88
CA THR A 86 10.78 -2.08 5.91
C THR A 86 10.46 -2.63 7.31
N PRO A 87 11.22 -2.31 8.37
CA PRO A 87 10.89 -2.81 9.71
C PRO A 87 9.50 -2.39 10.20
N GLY A 88 9.10 -1.13 9.97
CA GLY A 88 7.78 -0.64 10.37
C GLY A 88 6.63 -1.15 9.52
N LYS A 89 6.91 -1.77 8.38
CA LYS A 89 5.93 -2.27 7.40
C LYS A 89 5.71 -3.79 7.47
N ASN A 90 6.49 -4.54 8.26
CA ASN A 90 6.49 -6.00 8.21
C ASN A 90 6.24 -6.69 9.55
N PHE A 91 5.59 -6.02 10.49
CA PHE A 91 5.02 -6.73 11.64
C PHE A 91 3.91 -7.68 11.18
N TYR A 92 3.74 -8.76 11.90
CA TYR A 92 2.76 -9.78 11.58
C TYR A 92 1.34 -9.20 11.47
N ARG A 93 0.67 -9.45 10.33
CA ARG A 93 -0.71 -9.06 10.07
C ARG A 93 -1.00 -7.56 10.26
N THR A 94 -0.16 -6.70 9.72
CA THR A 94 -0.34 -5.24 9.80
C THR A 94 -0.83 -4.60 8.50
N GLY A 95 -0.85 -5.31 7.37
CA GLY A 95 -1.33 -4.80 6.08
C GLY A 95 -2.60 -5.48 5.62
N GLY A 96 -3.61 -4.73 5.21
CA GLY A 96 -4.90 -5.27 4.76
C GLY A 96 -5.10 -5.15 3.25
N PHE A 97 -5.42 -6.27 2.57
CA PHE A 97 -5.66 -6.31 1.12
C PHE A 97 -7.10 -6.69 0.81
N GLY A 98 -7.72 -5.99 -0.12
CA GLY A 98 -9.06 -6.31 -0.62
C GLY A 98 -10.00 -5.12 -0.61
N PRO A 99 -11.33 -5.36 -0.82
CA PRO A 99 -12.05 -6.65 -0.74
C PRO A 99 -11.84 -7.57 -1.94
N TRP A 100 -11.69 -7.05 -3.15
CA TRP A 100 -11.49 -7.79 -4.40
C TRP A 100 -10.61 -7.01 -5.36
N MET A 101 -10.19 -7.64 -6.43
CA MET A 101 -9.54 -6.99 -7.54
C MET A 101 -10.61 -6.54 -8.56
N VAL A 102 -10.52 -5.28 -8.98
CA VAL A 102 -11.22 -4.75 -10.15
C VAL A 102 -10.26 -4.84 -11.33
N THR A 103 -10.65 -5.51 -12.39
CA THR A 103 -9.80 -5.76 -13.55
C THR A 103 -9.54 -4.50 -14.37
N SER A 104 -8.43 -4.47 -15.09
CA SER A 104 -7.97 -3.27 -15.81
C SER A 104 -8.85 -2.86 -16.98
N ASP A 105 -9.76 -3.72 -17.44
CA ASP A 105 -10.75 -3.38 -18.46
C ASP A 105 -11.90 -2.51 -17.92
N GLU A 106 -12.15 -2.55 -16.59
CA GLU A 106 -13.14 -1.70 -15.94
C GLU A 106 -12.59 -0.31 -15.57
N ILE A 107 -11.27 -0.17 -15.41
CA ILE A 107 -10.59 1.08 -15.03
C ILE A 107 -9.66 1.52 -16.15
N LYS A 108 -10.00 2.64 -16.79
CA LYS A 108 -9.23 3.17 -17.92
C LYS A 108 -7.86 3.69 -17.47
N PRO A 109 -6.84 3.61 -18.33
CA PRO A 109 -5.56 4.29 -18.11
C PRO A 109 -5.76 5.78 -17.74
N ASN A 110 -5.01 6.27 -16.76
CA ASN A 110 -5.11 7.65 -16.26
C ASN A 110 -6.48 8.07 -15.73
N GLN A 111 -7.37 7.13 -15.44
CA GLN A 111 -8.65 7.46 -14.81
C GLN A 111 -8.42 8.09 -13.43
N GLN A 112 -8.98 9.26 -13.20
CA GLN A 112 -8.96 9.87 -11.88
C GLN A 112 -9.86 9.06 -10.94
N MET A 113 -9.31 8.63 -9.83
CA MET A 113 -9.99 7.89 -8.78
C MET A 113 -9.98 8.68 -7.47
N THR A 114 -10.98 8.46 -6.63
CA THR A 114 -11.03 9.02 -5.28
C THR A 114 -10.81 7.90 -4.27
N LEU A 115 -9.83 8.08 -3.38
CA LEU A 115 -9.61 7.22 -2.23
C LEU A 115 -10.17 7.88 -0.98
N THR A 116 -10.97 7.16 -0.24
CA THR A 116 -11.52 7.61 1.03
C THR A 116 -11.22 6.59 2.11
N THR A 117 -10.60 7.04 3.18
CA THR A 117 -10.34 6.22 4.37
C THR A 117 -11.24 6.71 5.51
N ARG A 118 -11.85 5.78 6.24
CA ARG A 118 -12.65 6.11 7.42
C ARG A 118 -12.19 5.27 8.61
N LEU A 119 -12.00 5.93 9.73
CA LEU A 119 -11.73 5.30 11.03
C LEU A 119 -12.93 5.53 11.95
N ASN A 120 -13.60 4.45 12.39
CA ASN A 120 -14.81 4.54 13.22
C ASN A 120 -15.91 5.45 12.62
N GLY A 121 -16.04 5.43 11.29
CA GLY A 121 -17.05 6.20 10.55
C GLY A 121 -16.71 7.66 10.28
N GLN A 122 -15.55 8.13 10.72
CA GLN A 122 -15.05 9.49 10.47
C GLN A 122 -14.04 9.52 9.33
#